data_e678cadaa690d85280bad0a2630312d3
#
_entry.id   e678cadaa690d85280bad0a2630312d3
#
_cell.length_a   1.000
_cell.length_b   1.000
_cell.length_c   1.000
_cell.angle_alpha   90.00
_cell.angle_beta   90.00
_cell.angle_gamma   90.00
#
_symmetry.space_group_name_H-M   'P 1'
#
loop_
_entity.id
_entity.type
_entity.pdbx_description
1 polymer ?
#
loop_
_entity_poly.entity_id
_entity_poly.type
_entity_poly.pdbx_seq_one_letter_code
_entity_poly.pdbx_strand_id
1 'polypeptide(L)'
;MTTASRHILISSMKDEGPFVLEWVAHHLVLGFDRIIVASNDCSDGTDKLLQELDSEGFISHVPNVVGPDELPQHTGYAKIRKLHNIDAAEWVMMLDADEFLNVHHGGHQVGDLTGCASPEVDVIALNGMFFT
;
A
#
# COMPACT_ATOMS: atom_id res chain seq x y z
N MET A 1 7.65 6.60 22.60
CA MET A 1 8.65 6.23 21.58
C MET A 1 7.95 5.45 20.47
N THR A 2 7.91 6.01 19.30
CA THR A 2 7.30 5.34 18.15
C THR A 2 8.33 4.41 17.50
N THR A 3 8.03 3.12 17.44
CA THR A 3 8.83 2.18 16.66
C THR A 3 8.62 2.43 15.18
N ALA A 4 9.68 2.37 14.40
CA ALA A 4 9.56 2.44 12.95
C ALA A 4 8.69 1.27 12.45
N SER A 5 7.88 1.54 11.43
CA SER A 5 7.06 0.51 10.81
C SER A 5 7.94 -0.53 10.14
N ARG A 6 7.57 -1.79 10.27
CA ARG A 6 8.33 -2.89 9.70
C ARG A 6 7.94 -3.16 8.25
N HIS A 7 6.64 -3.23 8.00
CA HIS A 7 6.09 -3.51 6.68
C HIS A 7 5.09 -2.42 6.29
N ILE A 8 5.40 -1.67 5.26
CA ILE A 8 4.52 -0.62 4.74
C ILE A 8 4.03 -1.03 3.36
N LEU A 9 2.71 -0.93 3.16
CA LEU A 9 2.08 -1.10 1.85
C LEU A 9 1.69 0.27 1.32
N ILE A 10 2.08 0.56 0.08
CA ILE A 10 1.70 1.81 -0.58
C ILE A 10 0.96 1.51 -1.88
N SER A 11 0.07 2.42 -2.25
CA SER A 11 -0.71 2.31 -3.48
C SER A 11 -1.08 3.69 -4.01
N SER A 12 -1.33 3.74 -5.30
CA SER A 12 -1.84 4.92 -6.00
C SER A 12 -3.14 4.49 -6.68
N MET A 13 -4.25 5.13 -6.32
CA MET A 13 -5.58 4.69 -6.76
C MET A 13 -6.35 5.80 -7.45
N LYS A 14 -7.12 5.41 -8.47
CA LYS A 14 -8.09 6.27 -9.14
C LYS A 14 -9.34 5.44 -9.43
N ASP A 15 -10.49 5.91 -8.92
CA ASP A 15 -11.80 5.28 -9.18
C ASP A 15 -11.82 3.78 -8.89
N GLU A 16 -11.29 3.39 -7.72
CA GLU A 16 -11.19 1.99 -7.28
C GLU A 16 -12.13 1.69 -6.10
N GLY A 17 -13.17 2.53 -5.90
CA GLY A 17 -14.07 2.43 -4.76
C GLY A 17 -14.57 1.02 -4.43
N PRO A 18 -15.02 0.22 -5.41
CA PRO A 18 -15.52 -1.13 -5.12
C PRO A 18 -14.51 -2.07 -4.48
N PHE A 19 -13.21 -1.83 -4.65
CA PHE A 19 -12.14 -2.71 -4.17
C PHE A 19 -11.48 -2.25 -2.88
N VAL A 20 -11.63 -0.99 -2.51
CA VAL A 20 -10.83 -0.36 -1.45
C VAL A 20 -10.99 -1.04 -0.10
N LEU A 21 -12.23 -1.26 0.35
CA LEU A 21 -12.48 -1.83 1.69
C LEU A 21 -11.91 -3.24 1.82
N GLU A 22 -12.17 -4.09 0.83
CA GLU A 22 -11.66 -5.46 0.83
C GLU A 22 -10.13 -5.48 0.77
N TRP A 23 -9.55 -4.63 -0.08
CA TRP A 23 -8.10 -4.54 -0.25
C TRP A 23 -7.42 -4.09 1.05
N VAL A 24 -7.95 -3.06 1.70
CA VAL A 24 -7.41 -2.57 2.98
C VAL A 24 -7.54 -3.64 4.07
N ALA A 25 -8.73 -4.23 4.21
CA ALA A 25 -8.97 -5.26 5.23
C ALA A 25 -8.05 -6.45 5.05
N HIS A 26 -7.91 -6.93 3.81
CA HIS A 26 -7.06 -8.06 3.48
C HIS A 26 -5.61 -7.82 3.91
N HIS A 27 -5.06 -6.67 3.56
CA HIS A 27 -3.66 -6.38 3.84
C HIS A 27 -3.39 -6.03 5.31
N LEU A 28 -4.37 -5.46 6.02
CA LEU A 28 -4.25 -5.30 7.47
C LEU A 28 -4.19 -6.65 8.18
N VAL A 29 -5.04 -7.60 7.75
CA VAL A 29 -5.03 -8.96 8.31
C VAL A 29 -3.70 -9.68 8.01
N LEU A 30 -3.09 -9.40 6.86
CA LEU A 30 -1.78 -9.95 6.51
C LEU A 30 -0.64 -9.43 7.39
N GLY A 31 -0.87 -8.36 8.15
CA GLY A 31 0.11 -7.85 9.10
C GLY A 31 0.93 -6.65 8.63
N PHE A 32 0.48 -5.95 7.59
CA PHE A 32 1.11 -4.67 7.26
C PHE A 32 0.90 -3.68 8.40
N ASP A 33 1.96 -3.05 8.85
CA ASP A 33 1.90 -2.08 9.97
C ASP A 33 1.25 -0.79 9.54
N ARG A 34 1.46 -0.39 8.29
CA ARG A 34 0.89 0.83 7.73
C ARG A 34 0.49 0.59 6.29
N ILE A 35 -0.62 1.21 5.91
CA ILE A 35 -1.07 1.26 4.53
C ILE A 35 -1.21 2.74 4.17
N ILE A 36 -0.54 3.18 3.12
CA ILE A 36 -0.56 4.57 2.66
C ILE A 36 -1.04 4.59 1.22
N VAL A 37 -2.11 5.33 0.95
CA VAL A 37 -2.74 5.36 -0.37
C VAL A 37 -2.81 6.80 -0.89
N ALA A 38 -2.25 7.01 -2.07
CA ALA A 38 -2.44 8.27 -2.81
C ALA A 38 -3.67 8.15 -3.70
N SER A 39 -4.54 9.14 -3.69
CA SER A 39 -5.68 9.21 -4.61
C SER A 39 -5.37 10.18 -5.75
N ASN A 40 -5.75 9.79 -6.97
CA ASN A 40 -5.46 10.57 -8.17
C ASN A 40 -6.76 10.95 -8.86
N ASP A 41 -7.19 12.20 -8.68
CA ASP A 41 -8.31 12.80 -9.41
C ASP A 41 -9.56 11.89 -9.49
N CYS A 42 -10.00 11.37 -8.35
CA CYS A 42 -11.12 10.42 -8.28
C CYS A 42 -12.46 11.12 -8.55
N SER A 43 -13.34 10.45 -9.29
CA SER A 43 -14.68 10.92 -9.61
C SER A 43 -15.80 10.05 -9.06
N ASP A 44 -15.48 8.85 -8.53
CA ASP A 44 -16.47 7.87 -8.03
C ASP A 44 -16.64 7.90 -6.51
N GLY A 45 -15.96 8.79 -5.81
CA GLY A 45 -15.97 8.85 -4.34
C GLY A 45 -14.87 8.05 -3.66
N THR A 46 -13.94 7.46 -4.41
CA THR A 46 -12.79 6.73 -3.85
C THR A 46 -12.00 7.60 -2.88
N ASP A 47 -11.73 8.85 -3.24
CA ASP A 47 -10.99 9.79 -2.40
C ASP A 47 -11.70 10.06 -1.06
N LYS A 48 -13.01 10.14 -1.07
CA LYS A 48 -13.80 10.36 0.16
C LYS A 48 -13.77 9.13 1.05
N LEU A 49 -13.86 7.94 0.47
CA LEU A 49 -13.76 6.69 1.21
C LEU A 49 -12.37 6.54 1.84
N LEU A 50 -11.32 6.84 1.09
CA LEU A 50 -9.95 6.81 1.61
C LEU A 50 -9.77 7.80 2.75
N GLN A 51 -10.35 9.00 2.65
CA GLN A 51 -10.28 10.00 3.71
C GLN A 51 -11.01 9.54 4.97
N GLU A 52 -12.13 8.86 4.83
CA GLU A 52 -12.84 8.26 5.97
C GLU A 52 -12.00 7.20 6.65
N LEU A 53 -11.36 6.33 5.89
CA LEU A 53 -10.48 5.29 6.43
C LEU A 53 -9.26 5.89 7.15
N ASP A 54 -8.73 7.00 6.64
CA ASP A 54 -7.66 7.75 7.31
C ASP A 54 -8.16 8.30 8.65
N SER A 55 -9.33 8.94 8.66
CA SER A 55 -9.92 9.52 9.87
C SER A 55 -10.16 8.47 10.95
N GLU A 56 -10.48 7.23 10.55
CA GLU A 56 -10.70 6.11 11.47
C GLU A 56 -9.38 5.41 11.88
N GLY A 57 -8.27 5.82 11.30
CA GLY A 57 -6.95 5.30 11.67
C GLY A 57 -6.53 4.01 10.97
N PHE A 58 -7.25 3.56 9.94
CA PHE A 58 -6.92 2.33 9.23
C PHE A 58 -5.80 2.50 8.22
N ILE A 59 -5.74 3.67 7.58
CA ILE A 59 -4.74 3.99 6.56
C ILE A 59 -4.27 5.42 6.71
N SER A 60 -3.26 5.80 5.92
CA SER A 60 -2.92 7.21 5.69
C SER A 60 -3.28 7.55 4.25
N HIS A 61 -4.11 8.56 4.06
CA HIS A 61 -4.54 9.01 2.74
C HIS A 61 -3.72 10.23 2.30
N VAL A 62 -3.21 10.18 1.07
CA VAL A 62 -2.45 11.29 0.46
C VAL A 62 -3.21 11.74 -0.78
N PRO A 63 -3.97 12.84 -0.72
CA PRO A 63 -4.59 13.40 -1.92
C PRO A 63 -3.50 13.86 -2.89
N ASN A 64 -3.62 13.47 -4.15
CA ASN A 64 -2.65 13.78 -5.19
C ASN A 64 -3.37 14.37 -6.40
N VAL A 65 -3.02 15.61 -6.76
CA VAL A 65 -3.49 16.24 -7.97
C VAL A 65 -2.41 16.08 -9.02
N VAL A 66 -2.77 15.49 -10.15
CA VAL A 66 -1.84 15.15 -11.22
C VAL A 66 -1.88 16.21 -12.32
N GLY A 67 -0.74 16.78 -12.68
CA GLY A 67 -0.62 17.70 -13.79
C GLY A 67 -0.74 16.96 -15.14
N PRO A 68 -1.00 17.69 -16.24
CA PRO A 68 -1.25 17.08 -17.55
C PRO A 68 -0.08 16.26 -18.09
N ASP A 69 1.15 16.60 -17.71
CA ASP A 69 2.33 15.90 -18.18
C ASP A 69 2.93 14.96 -17.13
N GLU A 70 2.22 14.71 -16.03
CA GLU A 70 2.70 13.88 -14.94
C GLU A 70 2.07 12.51 -14.97
N LEU A 71 2.84 11.49 -14.54
CA LEU A 71 2.34 10.14 -14.37
C LEU A 71 1.77 10.00 -12.95
N PRO A 72 0.48 9.61 -12.81
CA PRO A 72 -0.17 9.54 -11.49
C PRO A 72 0.58 8.70 -10.47
N GLN A 73 1.07 7.53 -10.87
CA GLN A 73 1.80 6.64 -9.95
C GLN A 73 3.10 7.28 -9.46
N HIS A 74 3.86 7.89 -10.36
CA HIS A 74 5.13 8.52 -10.00
C HIS A 74 4.92 9.68 -9.03
N THR A 75 3.96 10.56 -9.32
CA THR A 75 3.66 11.70 -8.45
C THR A 75 3.07 11.25 -7.11
N GLY A 76 2.20 10.24 -7.13
CA GLY A 76 1.61 9.66 -5.92
C GLY A 76 2.66 9.08 -4.99
N TYR A 77 3.53 8.25 -5.51
CA TYR A 77 4.59 7.62 -4.71
C TYR A 77 5.62 8.62 -4.21
N ALA A 78 5.98 9.61 -5.03
CA ALA A 78 6.89 10.68 -4.62
C ALA A 78 6.29 11.50 -3.47
N LYS A 79 4.99 11.77 -3.54
CA LYS A 79 4.28 12.51 -2.49
C LYS A 79 4.18 11.71 -1.19
N ILE A 80 3.89 10.41 -1.30
CA ILE A 80 3.90 9.50 -0.14
C ILE A 80 5.27 9.53 0.52
N ARG A 81 6.32 9.37 -0.25
CA ARG A 81 7.70 9.35 0.27
C ARG A 81 8.09 10.67 0.93
N LYS A 82 7.59 11.79 0.40
CA LYS A 82 7.85 13.12 0.95
C LYS A 82 7.12 13.36 2.27
N LEU A 83 5.87 12.92 2.37
CA LEU A 83 5.01 13.18 3.53
C LEU A 83 5.16 12.13 4.64
N HIS A 84 5.54 10.92 4.29
CA HIS A 84 5.69 9.81 5.21
C HIS A 84 7.08 9.21 5.09
N ASN A 85 7.70 8.90 6.21
CA ASN A 85 9.07 8.38 6.22
C ASN A 85 9.07 6.87 5.93
N ILE A 86 8.75 6.50 4.68
CA ILE A 86 8.72 5.09 4.28
C ILE A 86 10.13 4.48 4.18
N ASP A 87 11.15 5.31 3.99
CA ASP A 87 12.54 4.83 3.92
C ASP A 87 13.03 4.24 5.24
N ALA A 88 12.37 4.55 6.35
CA ALA A 88 12.70 3.99 7.67
C ALA A 88 12.10 2.59 7.89
N ALA A 89 11.20 2.13 7.02
CA ALA A 89 10.62 0.79 7.12
C ALA A 89 11.63 -0.28 6.73
N GLU A 90 11.46 -1.48 7.28
CA GLU A 90 12.29 -2.62 6.84
C GLU A 90 11.92 -3.04 5.42
N TRP A 91 10.61 -3.06 5.12
CA TRP A 91 10.09 -3.47 3.83
C TRP A 91 8.97 -2.55 3.36
N VAL A 92 8.99 -2.22 2.09
CA VAL A 92 7.93 -1.45 1.43
C VAL A 92 7.45 -2.23 0.22
N MET A 93 6.13 -2.36 0.09
CA MET A 93 5.51 -3.02 -1.06
C MET A 93 4.59 -2.05 -1.77
N MET A 94 4.56 -2.12 -3.10
CA MET A 94 3.61 -1.37 -3.93
C MET A 94 2.66 -2.33 -4.59
N LEU A 95 1.35 -2.09 -4.44
CA LEU A 95 0.31 -2.89 -5.10
C LEU A 95 -0.76 -1.96 -5.67
N ASP A 96 -1.36 -2.40 -6.76
CA ASP A 96 -2.58 -1.79 -7.27
C ASP A 96 -3.79 -2.29 -6.46
N ALA A 97 -4.93 -1.60 -6.58
CA ALA A 97 -6.14 -1.92 -5.82
C ALA A 97 -6.74 -3.29 -6.19
N ASP A 98 -6.42 -3.82 -7.35
CA ASP A 98 -6.88 -5.13 -7.82
C ASP A 98 -5.85 -6.24 -7.59
N GLU A 99 -4.77 -5.94 -6.86
CA GLU A 99 -3.73 -6.89 -6.53
C GLU A 99 -3.76 -7.23 -5.04
N PHE A 100 -3.76 -8.51 -4.73
CA PHE A 100 -3.83 -9.01 -3.35
C PHE A 100 -2.63 -9.92 -3.08
N LEU A 101 -1.88 -9.58 -2.04
CA LEU A 101 -0.76 -10.43 -1.62
C LEU A 101 -1.30 -11.69 -0.95
N ASN A 102 -0.78 -12.85 -1.34
CA ASN A 102 -1.02 -14.12 -0.67
C ASN A 102 0.30 -14.69 -0.19
N VAL A 103 0.34 -15.10 1.06
CA VAL A 103 1.51 -15.72 1.67
C VAL A 103 1.19 -17.18 1.98
N HIS A 104 1.96 -18.11 1.39
CA HIS A 104 1.75 -19.56 1.54
C HIS A 104 2.77 -20.21 2.47
N HIS A 105 3.40 -19.41 3.33
CA HIS A 105 4.43 -19.87 4.25
C HIS A 105 4.09 -19.47 5.68
N GLY A 106 4.46 -20.32 6.64
CA GLY A 106 4.28 -20.05 8.07
C GLY A 106 2.82 -19.80 8.44
N GLY A 107 2.58 -18.71 9.16
CA GLY A 107 1.24 -18.30 9.58
C GLY A 107 0.50 -17.46 8.53
N HIS A 108 0.96 -17.44 7.30
CA HIS A 108 0.35 -16.70 6.18
C HIS A 108 0.35 -15.17 6.40
N GLN A 109 1.34 -14.68 7.12
CA GLN A 109 1.53 -13.25 7.37
C GLN A 109 2.65 -12.68 6.51
N VAL A 110 2.62 -11.37 6.25
CA VAL A 110 3.69 -10.73 5.48
C VAL A 110 5.05 -10.91 6.14
N GLY A 111 5.11 -10.91 7.46
CA GLY A 111 6.35 -11.16 8.20
C GLY A 111 6.91 -12.56 8.00
N ASP A 112 6.08 -13.54 7.70
CA ASP A 112 6.53 -14.89 7.37
C ASP A 112 7.23 -14.92 6.01
N LEU A 113 6.75 -14.11 5.07
CA LEU A 113 7.39 -13.97 3.76
C LEU A 113 8.76 -13.29 3.88
N THR A 114 8.81 -12.14 4.53
CA THR A 114 10.07 -11.38 4.67
C THR A 114 11.05 -12.06 5.60
N GLY A 115 10.57 -12.83 6.57
CA GLY A 115 11.40 -13.61 7.48
C GLY A 115 12.19 -14.73 6.79
N CYS A 116 11.79 -15.14 5.59
CA CYS A 116 12.53 -16.12 4.80
C CYS A 116 13.77 -15.53 4.13
N ALA A 117 13.86 -14.20 4.04
CA ALA A 117 14.97 -13.52 3.38
C ALA A 117 16.19 -13.44 4.31
N SER A 118 17.37 -13.72 3.76
CA SER A 118 18.60 -13.50 4.50
C SER A 118 18.89 -12.00 4.63
N PRO A 119 19.75 -11.58 5.61
CA PRO A 119 20.01 -10.15 5.83
C PRO A 119 20.55 -9.37 4.64
N GLU A 120 21.15 -10.05 3.67
CA GLU A 120 21.71 -9.41 2.48
C GLU A 120 20.67 -9.14 1.38
N VAL A 121 19.44 -9.64 1.54
CA VAL A 121 18.39 -9.50 0.51
C VAL A 121 17.75 -8.13 0.61
N ASP A 122 17.82 -7.37 -0.48
CA ASP A 122 17.22 -6.04 -0.56
C ASP A 122 15.87 -6.04 -1.28
N VAL A 123 15.63 -7.02 -2.15
CA VAL A 123 14.39 -7.08 -2.96
C VAL A 123 13.88 -8.52 -3.00
N ILE A 124 12.58 -8.67 -2.75
CA ILE A 124 11.87 -9.93 -2.95
C ILE A 124 10.92 -9.75 -4.14
N ALA A 125 11.14 -10.54 -5.19
CA ALA A 125 10.28 -10.53 -6.37
C ALA A 125 9.19 -11.59 -6.22
N LEU A 126 7.95 -11.21 -6.51
CA LEU A 126 6.80 -12.09 -6.43
C LEU A 126 6.14 -12.23 -7.80
N ASN A 127 5.68 -13.44 -8.11
CA ASN A 127 4.97 -13.70 -9.35
C ASN A 127 3.50 -13.30 -9.21
N GLY A 128 2.98 -12.59 -10.21
CA GLY A 128 1.57 -12.31 -10.31
C GLY A 128 0.81 -13.52 -10.86
N MET A 129 -0.37 -13.79 -10.30
CA MET A 129 -1.27 -14.80 -10.80
C MET A 129 -2.57 -14.12 -11.23
N PHE A 130 -3.00 -14.36 -12.46
CA PHE A 130 -4.22 -13.79 -13.00
C PHE A 130 -5.33 -14.82 -12.96
N PHE A 131 -6.52 -14.40 -12.52
CA PHE A 131 -7.73 -15.22 -12.54
C PHE A 131 -8.52 -14.88 -13.80
N THR A 132 -8.83 -15.88 -14.58
CA THR A 132 -9.62 -15.73 -15.80
C THR A 132 -11.00 -16.37 -15.64
#